data_454cf000ec333096538ed43949eacbde
#
_entry.id   454cf000ec333096538ed43949eacbde
#
_cell.length_a   1.000
_cell.length_b   1.000
_cell.length_c   1.000
_cell.angle_alpha   90.00
_cell.angle_beta   90.00
_cell.angle_gamma   90.00
#
_symmetry.space_group_name_H-M   'P 1'
#
loop_
_entity.id
_entity.type
_entity.pdbx_description
1 polymer ?
#
loop_
_entity_poly.entity_id
_entity_poly.type
_entity_poly.pdbx_seq_one_letter_code
_entity_poly.pdbx_strand_id
1 'polypeptide(L)'
;MHPDDAVLDAACGTGRALPVLRAATGPAGLLVGLDLTAEMLAEARRRGRGELARLVRGDVTRLPFADRSFDVVFASGLVSHLPDPDAGLRELARVAVDGARLGLFHPVGRAALARRHGRELTADDVRSEPRIRELLTCTGWQVTRVDDAEDRWLVVAVRRERP
;
A
#
# COMPACT_ATOMS: atom_id res chain seq x y z
N MET A 1 2.06 -5.76 -12.91
CA MET A 1 2.30 -6.93 -12.09
C MET A 1 2.53 -8.07 -13.04
N HIS A 2 3.58 -8.85 -12.82
CA HIS A 2 3.92 -10.00 -13.65
C HIS A 2 3.67 -11.27 -12.85
N PRO A 3 3.43 -12.42 -13.51
CA PRO A 3 3.55 -13.70 -12.84
C PRO A 3 4.91 -13.79 -12.15
N ASP A 4 4.93 -14.39 -10.97
CA ASP A 4 6.12 -14.59 -10.13
C ASP A 4 6.67 -13.34 -9.40
N ASP A 5 6.06 -12.13 -9.57
CA ASP A 5 6.42 -10.97 -8.76
C ASP A 5 6.33 -11.29 -7.25
N ALA A 6 7.27 -10.79 -6.46
CA ALA A 6 7.16 -10.72 -5.01
C ALA A 6 6.33 -9.48 -4.63
N VAL A 7 5.18 -9.71 -3.99
CA VAL A 7 4.18 -8.67 -3.69
C VAL A 7 3.97 -8.53 -2.20
N LEU A 8 4.04 -7.30 -1.70
CA LEU A 8 3.65 -6.91 -0.35
C LEU A 8 2.31 -6.17 -0.37
N ASP A 9 1.32 -6.68 0.36
CA ASP A 9 0.10 -5.94 0.74
C ASP A 9 0.34 -5.35 2.14
N ALA A 10 0.77 -4.09 2.18
CA ALA A 10 1.08 -3.37 3.41
C ALA A 10 -0.19 -2.79 4.03
N ALA A 11 -0.45 -3.12 5.29
CA ALA A 11 -1.73 -2.90 5.99
C ALA A 11 -2.89 -3.66 5.32
N CYS A 12 -2.73 -4.98 5.16
CA CYS A 12 -3.68 -5.83 4.45
C CYS A 12 -5.03 -5.98 5.17
N GLY A 13 -5.13 -5.62 6.45
CA GLY A 13 -6.33 -5.75 7.26
C GLY A 13 -6.87 -7.18 7.25
N THR A 14 -8.14 -7.34 6.92
CA THR A 14 -8.79 -8.66 6.78
C THR A 14 -8.47 -9.36 5.44
N GLY A 15 -7.51 -8.85 4.66
CA GLY A 15 -7.03 -9.45 3.42
C GLY A 15 -7.95 -9.28 2.22
N ARG A 16 -8.69 -8.15 2.13
CA ARG A 16 -9.65 -7.92 1.03
C ARG A 16 -8.99 -7.86 -0.35
N ALA A 17 -7.76 -7.36 -0.44
CA ALA A 17 -7.02 -7.26 -1.70
C ALA A 17 -6.34 -8.58 -2.09
N LEU A 18 -6.04 -9.47 -1.14
CA LEU A 18 -5.24 -10.67 -1.36
C LEU A 18 -5.76 -11.59 -2.49
N PRO A 19 -7.08 -11.83 -2.68
CA PRO A 19 -7.54 -12.64 -3.81
C PRO A 19 -7.20 -12.04 -5.18
N VAL A 20 -7.35 -10.73 -5.33
CA VAL A 20 -7.03 -10.03 -6.59
C VAL A 20 -5.53 -10.01 -6.82
N LEU A 21 -4.74 -9.74 -5.77
CA LEU A 21 -3.29 -9.77 -5.84
C LEU A 21 -2.78 -11.17 -6.18
N ARG A 22 -3.33 -12.24 -5.56
CA ARG A 22 -2.97 -13.63 -5.88
C ARG A 22 -3.30 -14.00 -7.32
N ALA A 23 -4.46 -13.60 -7.80
CA ALA A 23 -4.83 -13.83 -9.21
C ALA A 23 -3.86 -13.15 -10.19
N ALA A 24 -3.32 -12.00 -9.82
CA ALA A 24 -2.39 -11.25 -10.65
C ALA A 24 -0.93 -11.75 -10.57
N THR A 25 -0.49 -12.27 -9.41
CA THR A 25 0.86 -12.85 -9.23
C THR A 25 0.95 -14.29 -9.68
N GLY A 26 -0.19 -14.97 -9.86
CA GLY A 26 -0.19 -16.41 -10.14
C GLY A 26 0.21 -17.27 -8.91
N PRO A 27 0.16 -18.59 -9.04
CA PRO A 27 0.37 -19.50 -7.91
C PRO A 27 1.83 -19.54 -7.40
N ALA A 28 2.81 -19.28 -8.26
CA ALA A 28 4.23 -19.35 -7.93
C ALA A 28 4.78 -18.05 -7.29
N GLY A 29 4.15 -16.89 -7.54
CA GLY A 29 4.59 -15.61 -6.99
C GLY A 29 4.49 -15.53 -5.46
N LEU A 30 5.43 -14.83 -4.85
CA LEU A 30 5.40 -14.55 -3.40
C LEU A 30 4.36 -13.46 -3.11
N LEU A 31 3.37 -13.77 -2.28
CA LEU A 31 2.42 -12.78 -1.76
C LEU A 31 2.49 -12.74 -0.24
N VAL A 32 2.77 -11.57 0.30
CA VAL A 32 2.82 -11.29 1.75
C VAL A 32 1.77 -10.26 2.10
N GLY A 33 0.93 -10.54 3.09
CA GLY A 33 0.03 -9.59 3.72
C GLY A 33 0.57 -9.20 5.10
N LEU A 34 0.86 -7.93 5.31
CA LEU A 34 1.32 -7.44 6.61
C LEU A 34 0.26 -6.52 7.23
N ASP A 35 0.01 -6.68 8.52
CA ASP A 35 -0.83 -5.77 9.30
C ASP A 35 -0.31 -5.64 10.73
N LEU A 36 -0.52 -4.47 11.34
CA LEU A 36 -0.14 -4.20 12.73
C LEU A 36 -1.03 -4.95 13.71
N THR A 37 -2.30 -5.16 13.35
CA THR A 37 -3.39 -5.61 14.22
C THR A 37 -3.55 -7.12 14.16
N ALA A 38 -3.28 -7.81 15.26
CA ALA A 38 -3.39 -9.27 15.34
C ALA A 38 -4.82 -9.78 15.01
N GLU A 39 -5.84 -9.04 15.44
CA GLU A 39 -7.26 -9.34 15.22
C GLU A 39 -7.62 -9.30 13.73
N MET A 40 -7.06 -8.34 12.99
CA MET A 40 -7.23 -8.24 11.53
C MET A 40 -6.65 -9.48 10.82
N LEU A 41 -5.46 -9.89 11.22
CA LEU A 41 -4.82 -11.08 10.66
C LEU A 41 -5.55 -12.37 11.06
N ALA A 42 -6.09 -12.46 12.27
CA ALA A 42 -6.92 -13.58 12.69
C ALA A 42 -8.19 -13.67 11.83
N GLU A 43 -8.84 -12.56 11.57
CA GLU A 43 -10.00 -12.50 10.67
C GLU A 43 -9.63 -12.85 9.22
N ALA A 44 -8.49 -12.37 8.74
CA ALA A 44 -7.99 -12.76 7.42
C ALA A 44 -7.82 -14.29 7.31
N ARG A 45 -7.25 -14.94 8.34
CA ARG A 45 -7.13 -16.41 8.39
C ARG A 45 -8.50 -17.11 8.39
N ARG A 46 -9.46 -16.63 9.21
CA ARG A 46 -10.83 -17.20 9.22
C ARG A 46 -11.51 -17.12 7.85
N ARG A 47 -11.16 -16.13 7.04
CA ARG A 47 -11.66 -15.96 5.66
C ARG A 47 -10.87 -16.75 4.62
N GLY A 48 -9.98 -17.66 5.02
CA GLY A 48 -9.14 -18.46 4.11
C GLY A 48 -8.01 -17.66 3.42
N ARG A 49 -7.70 -16.44 3.88
CA ARG A 49 -6.67 -15.58 3.23
C ARG A 49 -5.25 -16.07 3.50
N GLY A 50 -5.05 -16.85 4.57
CA GLY A 50 -3.77 -17.50 4.87
C GLY A 50 -3.32 -18.52 3.83
N GLU A 51 -4.24 -19.06 3.01
CA GLU A 51 -3.94 -19.94 1.88
C GLU A 51 -3.44 -19.17 0.65
N LEU A 52 -3.80 -17.88 0.56
CA LEU A 52 -3.45 -17.02 -0.56
C LEU A 52 -2.11 -16.30 -0.35
N ALA A 53 -1.77 -15.98 0.90
CA ALA A 53 -0.63 -15.13 1.24
C ALA A 53 -0.01 -15.52 2.59
N ARG A 54 1.28 -15.23 2.74
CA ARG A 54 1.94 -15.28 4.06
C ARG A 54 1.47 -14.08 4.88
N LEU A 55 0.73 -14.33 5.96
CA LEU A 55 0.24 -13.25 6.84
C LEU A 55 1.25 -13.00 7.96
N VAL A 56 1.77 -11.78 8.00
CA VAL A 56 2.83 -11.32 8.92
C VAL A 56 2.29 -10.17 9.77
N ARG A 57 2.52 -10.23 11.09
CA ARG A 57 2.26 -9.09 11.97
C ARG A 57 3.48 -8.18 11.99
N GLY A 58 3.28 -6.88 11.73
CA GLY A 58 4.35 -5.91 11.71
C GLY A 58 3.86 -4.47 11.57
N ASP A 59 4.76 -3.55 11.87
CA ASP A 59 4.56 -2.12 11.70
C ASP A 59 5.16 -1.68 10.35
N VAL A 60 4.37 -0.93 9.56
CA VAL A 60 4.82 -0.42 8.26
C VAL A 60 5.97 0.57 8.40
N THR A 61 6.09 1.25 9.55
CA THR A 61 7.21 2.17 9.81
C THR A 61 8.51 1.44 10.16
N ARG A 62 8.44 0.11 10.37
CA ARG A 62 9.59 -0.77 10.68
C ARG A 62 9.33 -2.18 10.17
N LEU A 63 9.42 -2.35 8.86
CA LEU A 63 9.10 -3.61 8.19
C LEU A 63 10.10 -4.73 8.50
N PRO A 64 9.64 -5.95 8.87
CA PRO A 64 10.51 -7.08 9.21
C PRO A 64 11.02 -7.82 7.96
N PHE A 65 11.38 -7.08 6.91
CA PHE A 65 11.88 -7.62 5.65
C PHE A 65 13.23 -7.01 5.29
N ALA A 66 14.03 -7.76 4.56
CA ALA A 66 15.29 -7.26 4.01
C ALA A 66 15.04 -6.15 2.97
N ASP A 67 16.08 -5.36 2.70
CA ASP A 67 16.07 -4.39 1.62
C ASP A 67 15.82 -5.11 0.29
N ARG A 68 15.12 -4.45 -0.65
CA ARG A 68 14.93 -4.94 -2.02
C ARG A 68 14.35 -6.36 -2.09
N SER A 69 13.27 -6.60 -1.37
CA SER A 69 12.60 -7.91 -1.27
C SER A 69 11.34 -8.02 -2.13
N PHE A 70 10.77 -6.90 -2.61
CA PHE A 70 9.48 -6.88 -3.29
C PHE A 70 9.53 -6.12 -4.61
N ASP A 71 8.92 -6.70 -5.64
CA ASP A 71 8.73 -6.10 -6.97
C ASP A 71 7.51 -5.18 -7.02
N VAL A 72 6.53 -5.45 -6.16
CA VAL A 72 5.30 -4.67 -6.04
C VAL A 72 4.95 -4.48 -4.57
N VAL A 73 4.61 -3.24 -4.24
CA VAL A 73 4.04 -2.86 -2.94
C VAL A 73 2.65 -2.31 -3.18
N PHE A 74 1.67 -2.86 -2.50
CA PHE A 74 0.29 -2.37 -2.49
C PHE A 74 -0.10 -1.97 -1.07
N ALA A 75 -0.86 -0.91 -0.92
CA ALA A 75 -1.40 -0.49 0.36
C ALA A 75 -2.79 0.15 0.18
N SER A 76 -3.78 -0.40 0.85
CA SER A 76 -5.14 0.13 0.84
C SER A 76 -5.49 0.79 2.17
N GLY A 77 -5.87 2.09 2.10
CA GLY A 77 -6.28 2.85 3.28
C GLY A 77 -5.13 3.23 4.23
N LEU A 78 -3.87 2.98 3.87
CA LEU A 78 -2.73 3.11 4.78
C LEU A 78 -2.36 4.56 5.11
N VAL A 79 -2.13 5.41 4.11
CA VAL A 79 -1.39 6.69 4.26
C VAL A 79 -2.06 7.64 5.25
N SER A 80 -3.38 7.68 5.28
CA SER A 80 -4.14 8.54 6.23
C SER A 80 -4.18 8.01 7.66
N HIS A 81 -3.68 6.81 7.90
CA HIS A 81 -3.63 6.17 9.22
C HIS A 81 -2.21 6.10 9.81
N LEU A 82 -1.19 6.50 9.04
CA LEU A 82 0.17 6.55 9.53
C LEU A 82 0.39 7.80 10.39
N PRO A 83 0.87 7.66 11.64
CA PRO A 83 1.29 8.81 12.45
C PRO A 83 2.43 9.58 11.79
N ASP A 84 3.33 8.87 11.10
CA ASP A 84 4.44 9.41 10.31
C ASP A 84 4.42 8.79 8.91
N PRO A 85 3.76 9.46 7.94
CA PRO A 85 3.71 8.97 6.55
C PRO A 85 5.08 8.91 5.88
N ASP A 86 6.02 9.81 6.22
CA ASP A 86 7.39 9.81 5.70
C ASP A 86 8.13 8.53 6.10
N ALA A 87 8.10 8.17 7.39
CA ALA A 87 8.73 6.95 7.89
C ALA A 87 8.16 5.70 7.20
N GLY A 88 6.83 5.59 7.12
CA GLY A 88 6.18 4.46 6.45
C GLY A 88 6.55 4.35 4.97
N LEU A 89 6.48 5.45 4.22
CA LEU A 89 6.80 5.45 2.79
C LEU A 89 8.29 5.18 2.52
N ARG A 90 9.23 5.60 3.41
CA ARG A 90 10.65 5.24 3.33
C ARG A 90 10.87 3.76 3.56
N GLU A 91 10.19 3.15 4.52
CA GLU A 91 10.27 1.71 4.78
C GLU A 91 9.71 0.89 3.61
N LEU A 92 8.57 1.30 3.03
CA LEU A 92 8.07 0.69 1.79
C LEU A 92 9.12 0.80 0.66
N ALA A 93 9.79 1.96 0.55
CA ALA A 93 10.83 2.16 -0.45
C ALA A 93 12.10 1.34 -0.15
N ARG A 94 12.45 1.10 1.12
CA ARG A 94 13.59 0.27 1.50
C ARG A 94 13.41 -1.17 1.07
N VAL A 95 12.22 -1.74 1.32
CA VAL A 95 11.94 -3.14 0.99
C VAL A 95 11.62 -3.39 -0.47
N ALA A 96 11.38 -2.35 -1.27
CA ALA A 96 11.11 -2.43 -2.70
C ALA A 96 12.41 -2.50 -3.50
N VAL A 97 12.47 -3.33 -4.56
CA VAL A 97 13.57 -3.33 -5.52
C VAL A 97 13.57 -2.03 -6.34
N ASP A 98 14.70 -1.67 -6.94
CA ASP A 98 14.74 -0.54 -7.86
C ASP A 98 13.81 -0.81 -9.06
N GLY A 99 12.99 0.16 -9.44
CA GLY A 99 11.95 -0.02 -10.46
C GLY A 99 10.66 -0.68 -9.97
N ALA A 100 10.58 -1.11 -8.71
CA ALA A 100 9.36 -1.67 -8.12
C ALA A 100 8.17 -0.72 -8.22
N ARG A 101 6.99 -1.26 -8.32
CA ARG A 101 5.73 -0.49 -8.40
C ARG A 101 5.06 -0.37 -7.05
N LEU A 102 4.62 0.84 -6.73
CA LEU A 102 3.78 1.15 -5.57
C LEU A 102 2.37 1.48 -6.04
N GLY A 103 1.37 0.86 -5.41
CA GLY A 103 -0.03 1.22 -5.52
C GLY A 103 -0.60 1.64 -4.17
N LEU A 104 -0.95 2.92 -4.00
CA LEU A 104 -1.72 3.39 -2.85
C LEU A 104 -3.18 3.53 -3.27
N PHE A 105 -4.09 2.89 -2.53
CA PHE A 105 -5.49 2.82 -2.90
C PHE A 105 -6.42 3.16 -1.74
N HIS A 106 -7.56 3.77 -2.05
CA HIS A 106 -8.70 3.88 -1.15
C HIS A 106 -10.00 3.72 -1.97
N PRO A 107 -10.98 2.91 -1.50
CA PRO A 107 -12.21 2.60 -2.26
C PRO A 107 -13.22 3.73 -2.32
N VAL A 108 -12.85 4.94 -1.92
CA VAL A 108 -13.65 6.15 -1.97
C VAL A 108 -12.70 7.32 -2.21
N GLY A 109 -13.03 8.18 -3.17
CA GLY A 109 -12.27 9.41 -3.44
C GLY A 109 -12.37 10.43 -2.30
N ARG A 110 -11.45 11.39 -2.27
CA ARG A 110 -11.33 12.36 -1.18
C ARG A 110 -12.60 13.18 -0.98
N ALA A 111 -13.17 13.72 -2.07
CA ALA A 111 -14.39 14.53 -2.03
C ALA A 111 -15.59 13.73 -1.49
N ALA A 112 -15.78 12.51 -1.97
CA ALA A 112 -16.84 11.62 -1.52
C ALA A 112 -16.68 11.23 -0.04
N LEU A 113 -15.45 10.97 0.39
CA LEU A 113 -15.15 10.64 1.78
C LEU A 113 -15.38 11.84 2.71
N ALA A 114 -14.96 13.03 2.31
CA ALA A 114 -15.19 14.28 3.06
C ALA A 114 -16.68 14.53 3.24
N ARG A 115 -17.49 14.42 2.18
CA ARG A 115 -18.96 14.53 2.26
C ARG A 115 -19.57 13.51 3.22
N ARG A 116 -19.13 12.24 3.17
CA ARG A 116 -19.65 11.19 4.08
C ARG A 116 -19.40 11.50 5.56
N HIS A 117 -18.31 12.20 5.86
CA HIS A 117 -17.93 12.56 7.23
C HIS A 117 -18.31 13.98 7.62
N GLY A 118 -19.02 14.73 6.77
CA GLY A 118 -19.38 16.13 7.02
C GLY A 118 -18.15 17.04 7.17
N ARG A 119 -17.04 16.73 6.47
CA ARG A 119 -15.79 17.48 6.52
C ARG A 119 -15.56 18.22 5.21
N GLU A 120 -14.86 19.34 5.28
CA GLU A 120 -14.35 20.02 4.11
C GLU A 120 -13.04 19.38 3.63
N LEU A 121 -12.79 19.47 2.33
CA LEU A 121 -11.49 19.13 1.76
C LEU A 121 -10.48 20.19 2.16
N THR A 122 -9.41 19.79 2.80
CA THR A 122 -8.30 20.68 3.15
C THR A 122 -7.10 20.45 2.23
N ALA A 123 -6.29 21.48 2.03
CA ALA A 123 -5.04 21.38 1.29
C ALA A 123 -4.03 20.46 2.02
N ASP A 124 -4.14 20.38 3.34
CA ASP A 124 -3.24 19.58 4.21
C ASP A 124 -3.60 18.08 4.23
N ASP A 125 -4.70 17.66 3.59
CA ASP A 125 -5.00 16.23 3.46
C ASP A 125 -3.81 15.52 2.79
N VAL A 126 -3.22 14.56 3.50
CA VAL A 126 -2.08 13.77 3.03
C VAL A 126 -2.33 13.12 1.67
N ARG A 127 -3.60 12.88 1.30
CA ARG A 127 -4.00 12.32 0.00
C ARG A 127 -4.25 13.40 -1.06
N SER A 128 -4.09 14.71 -0.76
CA SER A 128 -4.13 15.75 -1.80
C SER A 128 -3.01 15.50 -2.81
N GLU A 129 -3.28 15.75 -4.09
CA GLU A 129 -2.29 15.45 -5.13
C GLU A 129 -0.94 16.17 -4.90
N PRO A 130 -0.89 17.46 -4.55
CA PRO A 130 0.38 18.11 -4.26
C PRO A 130 1.13 17.45 -3.09
N ARG A 131 0.41 17.15 -1.99
CA ARG A 131 1.03 16.61 -0.79
C ARG A 131 1.53 15.18 -0.97
N ILE A 132 0.73 14.31 -1.60
CA ILE A 132 1.16 12.94 -1.83
C ILE A 132 2.31 12.85 -2.84
N ARG A 133 2.36 13.73 -3.85
CA ARG A 133 3.50 13.81 -4.78
C ARG A 133 4.77 14.23 -4.08
N GLU A 134 4.71 15.25 -3.22
CA GLU A 134 5.84 15.69 -2.41
C GLU A 134 6.36 14.56 -1.52
N LEU A 135 5.50 13.95 -0.70
CA LEU A 135 5.85 12.86 0.20
C LEU A 135 6.51 11.69 -0.54
N LEU A 136 5.91 11.23 -1.63
CA LEU A 136 6.45 10.13 -2.41
C LEU A 136 7.80 10.50 -3.03
N THR A 137 7.95 11.72 -3.54
CA THR A 137 9.22 12.19 -4.11
C THR A 137 10.34 12.21 -3.07
N CYS A 138 10.06 12.73 -1.87
CA CYS A 138 11.04 12.81 -0.77
C CYS A 138 11.38 11.43 -0.17
N THR A 139 10.54 10.43 -0.37
CA THR A 139 10.71 9.07 0.16
C THR A 139 11.24 8.07 -0.86
N GLY A 140 11.62 8.53 -2.05
CA GLY A 140 12.30 7.73 -3.07
C GLY A 140 11.38 7.10 -4.10
N TRP A 141 10.17 7.64 -4.29
CA TRP A 141 9.22 7.21 -5.30
C TRP A 141 9.02 8.27 -6.38
N GLN A 142 8.78 7.84 -7.60
CA GLN A 142 8.37 8.68 -8.72
C GLN A 142 6.90 8.41 -9.03
N VAL A 143 6.04 9.39 -8.81
CA VAL A 143 4.60 9.27 -9.09
C VAL A 143 4.36 9.28 -10.60
N THR A 144 3.71 8.24 -11.09
CA THR A 144 3.33 8.10 -12.51
C THR A 144 1.86 8.38 -12.76
N ARG A 145 0.99 8.18 -11.75
CA ARG A 145 -0.45 8.43 -11.87
C ARG A 145 -1.05 8.84 -10.53
N VAL A 146 -1.96 9.80 -10.55
CA VAL A 146 -2.90 10.10 -9.47
C VAL A 146 -4.30 10.10 -10.06
N ASP A 147 -5.24 9.43 -9.42
CA ASP A 147 -6.64 9.32 -9.82
C ASP A 147 -7.50 9.48 -8.56
N ASP A 148 -8.23 10.60 -8.47
CA ASP A 148 -9.11 10.93 -7.34
C ASP A 148 -10.53 11.11 -7.88
N ALA A 149 -11.22 10.01 -8.11
CA ALA A 149 -12.59 9.93 -8.58
C ALA A 149 -13.56 9.75 -7.40
N GLU A 150 -14.86 9.76 -7.69
CA GLU A 150 -15.91 9.56 -6.67
C GLU A 150 -15.79 8.20 -5.96
N ASP A 151 -15.51 7.16 -6.74
CA ASP A 151 -15.49 5.75 -6.35
C ASP A 151 -14.11 5.20 -5.99
N ARG A 152 -13.05 6.04 -6.07
CA ARG A 152 -11.69 5.63 -5.73
C ARG A 152 -10.72 6.79 -5.57
N TRP A 153 -9.70 6.55 -4.80
CA TRP A 153 -8.46 7.29 -4.82
C TRP A 153 -7.31 6.31 -5.08
N LEU A 154 -6.51 6.58 -6.10
CA LEU A 154 -5.40 5.72 -6.52
C LEU A 154 -4.18 6.55 -6.83
N VAL A 155 -3.03 6.17 -6.28
CA VAL A 155 -1.72 6.67 -6.69
C VAL A 155 -0.88 5.49 -7.15
N VAL A 156 -0.23 5.64 -8.29
CA VAL A 156 0.77 4.70 -8.79
C VAL A 156 2.11 5.41 -8.85
N ALA A 157 3.13 4.76 -8.32
CA ALA A 157 4.50 5.26 -8.35
C ALA A 157 5.48 4.14 -8.64
N VAL A 158 6.69 4.51 -9.02
CA VAL A 158 7.82 3.60 -9.29
C VAL A 158 8.97 3.96 -8.35
N ARG A 159 9.62 2.94 -7.79
CA ARG A 159 10.81 3.11 -6.96
C ARG A 159 11.94 3.68 -7.79
N ARG A 160 12.51 4.81 -7.35
CA ARG A 160 13.68 5.39 -7.99
C ARG A 160 14.90 4.52 -7.75
N GLU A 161 15.74 4.39 -8.76
CA GLU A 161 17.08 3.82 -8.57
C GLU A 161 17.88 4.70 -7.58
N ARG A 162 18.60 4.05 -6.67
CA ARG A 162 19.57 4.79 -5.87
C ARG A 162 20.80 5.06 -6.74
N PRO A 163 21.31 6.32 -6.75
CA PRO A 163 22.51 6.67 -7.44
C PRO A 163 23.72 5.89 -6.89
#